data_bd49499bbc7722a02658bd553a232c76
#
_entry.id   bd49499bbc7722a02658bd553a232c76
#
_cell.length_a   1.000
_cell.length_b   1.000
_cell.length_c   1.000
_cell.angle_alpha   90.00
_cell.angle_beta   90.00
_cell.angle_gamma   90.00
#
_symmetry.space_group_name_H-M   'P 1'
#
loop_
_entity.id
_entity.type
_entity.pdbx_description
1 polymer ?
#
loop_
_entity_poly.entity_id
_entity_poly.type
_entity_poly.pdbx_seq_one_letter_code
_entity_poly.pdbx_strand_id
1 'polypeptide(L)'
;MLEDNDLPQGEDKAIIVEQMFDQIAHRYDLINRLMTFRMDVRWRRRTVRGLALEPGSTVLDLACGTGDFCNDLMRYELNPIGIDFSAGMLAAAATDAPLVRADALRLPIPDSHVDGITCGFALRNFKDLNSFFHEISRVVRPGGRIGLLEVGQPSHPLLRWGHRVY
;
A
#
# COMPACT_ATOMS: atom_id res chain seq x y z
N MET A 1 -23.79 -11.40 16.43
CA MET A 1 -23.09 -10.20 16.92
C MET A 1 -21.73 -10.73 17.37
N LEU A 2 -20.74 -10.71 16.52
CA LEU A 2 -19.37 -11.03 16.91
C LEU A 2 -18.87 -9.81 17.68
N GLU A 3 -18.48 -10.00 18.92
CA GLU A 3 -17.97 -8.94 19.76
C GLU A 3 -16.63 -8.46 19.17
N ASP A 4 -16.41 -7.16 19.17
CA ASP A 4 -15.23 -6.45 18.61
C ASP A 4 -13.91 -6.84 19.32
N ASN A 5 -13.97 -7.81 20.23
CA ASN A 5 -12.87 -8.25 21.09
C ASN A 5 -12.16 -9.53 20.59
N ASP A 6 -12.62 -10.16 19.51
CA ASP A 6 -12.06 -11.41 18.97
C ASP A 6 -11.10 -11.20 17.78
N LEU A 7 -10.84 -9.95 17.40
CA LEU A 7 -9.89 -9.68 16.32
C LEU A 7 -8.46 -9.68 16.84
N PRO A 8 -7.54 -10.42 16.18
CA PRO A 8 -6.14 -10.48 16.57
C PRO A 8 -5.52 -9.07 16.58
N GLN A 9 -4.74 -8.77 17.62
CA GLN A 9 -4.06 -7.49 17.81
C GLN A 9 -2.53 -7.67 17.88
N GLY A 10 -1.80 -6.60 17.63
CA GLY A 10 -0.34 -6.61 17.75
C GLY A 10 0.37 -7.52 16.74
N GLU A 11 1.34 -8.30 17.20
CA GLU A 11 2.15 -9.20 16.35
C GLU A 11 1.33 -10.33 15.73
N ASP A 12 0.36 -10.86 16.45
CA ASP A 12 -0.53 -11.92 15.92
C ASP A 12 -1.33 -11.42 14.72
N LYS A 13 -1.77 -10.16 14.73
CA LYS A 13 -2.44 -9.53 13.58
C LYS A 13 -1.52 -9.49 12.36
N ALA A 14 -0.25 -9.14 12.52
CA ALA A 14 0.69 -9.05 11.40
C ALA A 14 0.93 -10.42 10.76
N ILE A 15 1.09 -11.48 11.55
CA ILE A 15 1.29 -12.86 11.08
C ILE A 15 0.05 -13.36 10.33
N ILE A 16 -1.14 -13.14 10.87
CA ILE A 16 -2.39 -13.58 10.23
C ILE A 16 -2.62 -12.83 8.91
N VAL A 17 -2.36 -11.54 8.88
CA VAL A 17 -2.45 -10.72 7.67
C VAL A 17 -1.45 -11.19 6.62
N GLU A 18 -0.19 -11.49 6.99
CA GLU A 18 0.81 -12.04 6.08
C GLU A 18 0.33 -13.38 5.48
N GLN A 19 -0.07 -14.33 6.31
CA GLN A 19 -0.56 -15.64 5.86
C GLN A 19 -1.77 -15.54 4.92
N MET A 20 -2.69 -14.63 5.23
CA MET A 20 -3.84 -14.37 4.36
C MET A 20 -3.40 -13.85 2.99
N PHE A 21 -2.50 -12.88 2.93
CA PHE A 21 -1.99 -12.33 1.67
C PHE A 21 -1.16 -13.36 0.90
N ASP A 22 -0.35 -14.16 1.56
CA ASP A 22 0.42 -15.24 0.92
C ASP A 22 -0.51 -16.25 0.21
N GLN A 23 -1.67 -16.58 0.82
CA GLN A 23 -2.63 -17.52 0.23
C GLN A 23 -3.36 -16.96 -0.99
N ILE A 24 -3.66 -15.67 -1.01
CA ILE A 24 -4.45 -15.04 -2.08
C ILE A 24 -3.60 -14.35 -3.15
N ALA A 25 -2.27 -14.27 -2.97
CA ALA A 25 -1.36 -13.49 -3.81
C ALA A 25 -1.60 -13.68 -5.31
N HIS A 26 -1.71 -14.92 -5.78
CA HIS A 26 -1.91 -15.23 -7.21
C HIS A 26 -3.26 -14.76 -7.79
N ARG A 27 -4.25 -14.46 -6.95
CA ARG A 27 -5.60 -14.05 -7.37
C ARG A 27 -5.94 -12.63 -6.92
N TYR A 28 -5.06 -12.03 -6.12
CA TYR A 28 -5.31 -10.75 -5.48
C TYR A 28 -5.65 -9.63 -6.48
N ASP A 29 -4.86 -9.48 -7.51
CA ASP A 29 -5.08 -8.45 -8.54
C ASP A 29 -6.38 -8.65 -9.31
N LEU A 30 -6.70 -9.91 -9.63
CA LEU A 30 -7.95 -10.22 -10.33
C LEU A 30 -9.16 -9.88 -9.45
N ILE A 31 -9.12 -10.27 -8.17
CA ILE A 31 -10.19 -9.99 -7.22
C ILE A 31 -10.37 -8.48 -7.03
N ASN A 32 -9.27 -7.75 -6.81
CA ASN A 32 -9.32 -6.30 -6.64
C ASN A 32 -9.86 -5.59 -7.87
N ARG A 33 -9.39 -5.94 -9.08
CA ARG A 33 -9.87 -5.35 -10.33
C ARG A 33 -11.34 -5.63 -10.56
N LEU A 34 -11.83 -6.82 -10.18
CA LEU A 34 -13.24 -7.20 -10.30
C LEU A 34 -14.09 -6.43 -9.29
N MET A 35 -13.67 -6.37 -8.02
CA MET A 35 -14.40 -5.68 -6.93
C MET A 35 -14.44 -4.16 -7.14
N THR A 36 -13.39 -3.57 -7.67
CA THR A 36 -13.32 -2.12 -7.88
C THR A 36 -13.83 -1.67 -9.25
N PHE A 37 -14.28 -2.60 -10.10
CA PHE A 37 -14.58 -2.31 -11.52
C PHE A 37 -13.44 -1.56 -12.21
N ARG A 38 -12.18 -1.87 -11.89
CA ARG A 38 -10.96 -1.22 -12.38
C ARG A 38 -10.83 0.28 -12.00
N MET A 39 -11.61 0.75 -11.03
CA MET A 39 -11.45 2.12 -10.50
C MET A 39 -10.15 2.29 -9.73
N ASP A 40 -9.64 1.22 -9.12
CA ASP A 40 -8.33 1.16 -8.45
C ASP A 40 -7.21 1.71 -9.35
N VAL A 41 -7.19 1.32 -10.63
CA VAL A 41 -6.20 1.81 -11.62
C VAL A 41 -6.28 3.34 -11.78
N ARG A 42 -7.50 3.90 -11.85
CA ARG A 42 -7.69 5.36 -11.96
C ARG A 42 -7.26 6.09 -10.69
N TRP A 43 -7.56 5.51 -9.53
CA TRP A 43 -7.19 6.08 -8.24
C TRP A 43 -5.68 6.07 -8.06
N ARG A 44 -4.99 4.95 -8.32
CA ARG A 44 -3.52 4.86 -8.27
C ARG A 44 -2.87 5.91 -9.17
N ARG A 45 -3.27 5.98 -10.45
CA ARG A 45 -2.72 6.97 -11.39
C ARG A 45 -2.99 8.41 -10.98
N ARG A 46 -4.13 8.68 -10.34
CA ARG A 46 -4.41 10.00 -9.77
C ARG A 46 -3.49 10.31 -8.60
N THR A 47 -3.24 9.32 -7.74
CA THR A 47 -2.30 9.44 -6.62
C THR A 47 -0.89 9.73 -7.12
N VAL A 48 -0.38 8.94 -8.10
CA VAL A 48 0.95 9.17 -8.69
C VAL A 48 1.07 10.58 -9.29
N ARG A 49 0.10 11.01 -10.07
CA ARG A 49 0.09 12.39 -10.61
C ARG A 49 0.07 13.45 -9.52
N GLY A 50 -0.65 13.17 -8.42
CA GLY A 50 -0.75 14.08 -7.28
C GLY A 50 0.54 14.24 -6.48
N LEU A 51 1.50 13.31 -6.61
CA LEU A 51 2.82 13.48 -6.01
C LEU A 51 3.57 14.67 -6.62
N ALA A 52 3.33 14.98 -7.90
CA ALA A 52 3.98 16.08 -8.61
C ALA A 52 5.50 16.09 -8.43
N LEU A 53 6.11 14.90 -8.52
CA LEU A 53 7.56 14.68 -8.47
C LEU A 53 8.16 14.80 -9.87
N GLU A 54 9.42 15.23 -9.94
CA GLU A 54 10.17 15.29 -11.17
C GLU A 54 10.55 13.87 -11.67
N PRO A 55 10.64 13.65 -12.99
CA PRO A 55 11.17 12.41 -13.55
C PRO A 55 12.52 12.03 -12.93
N GLY A 56 12.72 10.73 -12.69
CA GLY A 56 13.90 10.20 -12.02
C GLY A 56 13.86 10.24 -10.49
N SER A 57 12.81 10.83 -9.87
CA SER A 57 12.64 10.81 -8.42
C SER A 57 12.49 9.39 -7.88
N THR A 58 13.12 9.12 -6.73
CA THR A 58 13.01 7.82 -6.04
C THR A 58 11.79 7.77 -5.15
N VAL A 59 10.93 6.78 -5.34
CA VAL A 59 9.67 6.60 -4.59
C VAL A 59 9.61 5.21 -3.98
N LEU A 60 9.38 5.11 -2.66
CA LEU A 60 9.05 3.84 -2.03
C LEU A 60 7.55 3.56 -2.19
N ASP A 61 7.23 2.37 -2.67
CA ASP A 61 5.87 1.84 -2.62
C ASP A 61 5.75 0.88 -1.45
N LEU A 62 5.08 1.32 -0.37
CA LEU A 62 4.94 0.57 0.87
C LEU A 62 3.71 -0.31 0.85
N ALA A 63 3.86 -1.56 1.29
CA ALA A 63 2.90 -2.64 1.10
C ALA A 63 2.56 -2.77 -0.40
N CYS A 64 3.60 -2.91 -1.22
CA CYS A 64 3.50 -2.85 -2.68
C CYS A 64 2.75 -4.04 -3.28
N GLY A 65 2.56 -5.13 -2.52
CA GLY A 65 1.90 -6.33 -2.98
C GLY A 65 2.55 -6.88 -4.25
N THR A 66 1.74 -7.03 -5.29
CA THR A 66 2.16 -7.52 -6.63
C THR A 66 2.81 -6.45 -7.52
N GLY A 67 3.03 -5.23 -7.01
CA GLY A 67 3.78 -4.17 -7.71
C GLY A 67 2.96 -3.27 -8.65
N ASP A 68 1.66 -3.27 -8.51
CA ASP A 68 0.77 -2.44 -9.37
C ASP A 68 1.07 -0.93 -9.28
N PHE A 69 1.35 -0.40 -8.07
CA PHE A 69 1.77 1.01 -7.91
C PHE A 69 3.17 1.25 -8.49
N CYS A 70 4.11 0.31 -8.29
CA CYS A 70 5.44 0.39 -8.90
C CYS A 70 5.33 0.54 -10.42
N ASN A 71 4.48 -0.26 -11.07
CA ASN A 71 4.24 -0.17 -12.51
C ASN A 71 3.63 1.18 -12.92
N ASP A 72 2.71 1.73 -12.12
CA ASP A 72 2.15 3.04 -12.39
C ASP A 72 3.21 4.15 -12.18
N LEU A 73 4.07 4.07 -11.15
CA LEU A 73 5.18 5.01 -10.92
C LEU A 73 6.17 5.03 -12.08
N MET A 74 6.60 3.85 -12.58
CA MET A 74 7.50 3.76 -13.75
C MET A 74 6.92 4.39 -15.01
N ARG A 75 5.59 4.32 -15.23
CA ARG A 75 4.93 5.01 -16.35
C ARG A 75 5.02 6.54 -16.29
N TYR A 76 5.27 7.08 -15.11
CA TYR A 76 5.51 8.51 -14.88
C TYR A 76 7.00 8.83 -14.74
N GLU A 77 7.87 7.94 -15.26
CA GLU A 77 9.34 8.10 -15.27
C GLU A 77 9.93 8.28 -13.87
N LEU A 78 9.26 7.75 -12.83
CA LEU A 78 9.77 7.70 -11.47
C LEU A 78 10.52 6.38 -11.24
N ASN A 79 11.41 6.35 -10.25
CA ASN A 79 12.20 5.19 -9.86
C ASN A 79 11.58 4.55 -8.60
N PRO A 80 10.65 3.59 -8.73
CA PRO A 80 10.05 2.94 -7.58
C PRO A 80 10.96 1.89 -6.97
N ILE A 81 10.83 1.71 -5.65
CA ILE A 81 11.30 0.55 -4.89
C ILE A 81 10.10 0.01 -4.13
N GLY A 82 9.66 -1.21 -4.45
CA GLY A 82 8.56 -1.86 -3.78
C GLY A 82 9.00 -2.51 -2.47
N ILE A 83 8.26 -2.25 -1.40
CA ILE A 83 8.49 -2.85 -0.08
C ILE A 83 7.22 -3.56 0.36
N ASP A 84 7.33 -4.84 0.70
CA ASP A 84 6.23 -5.62 1.26
C ASP A 84 6.73 -6.57 2.34
N PHE A 85 5.87 -6.87 3.30
CA PHE A 85 6.16 -7.82 4.36
C PHE A 85 5.92 -9.28 3.91
N SER A 86 4.93 -9.49 3.03
CA SER A 86 4.54 -10.80 2.51
C SER A 86 5.51 -11.30 1.44
N ALA A 87 6.16 -12.42 1.70
CA ALA A 87 7.02 -13.09 0.74
C ALA A 87 6.22 -13.61 -0.47
N GLY A 88 4.99 -14.06 -0.24
CA GLY A 88 4.09 -14.56 -1.29
C GLY A 88 3.68 -13.47 -2.27
N MET A 89 3.39 -12.25 -1.77
CA MET A 89 3.08 -11.10 -2.62
C MET A 89 4.27 -10.71 -3.50
N LEU A 90 5.47 -10.63 -2.91
CA LEU A 90 6.69 -10.31 -3.67
C LEU A 90 7.02 -11.38 -4.71
N ALA A 91 6.80 -12.66 -4.38
CA ALA A 91 7.01 -13.76 -5.32
C ALA A 91 5.99 -13.76 -6.49
N ALA A 92 4.79 -13.24 -6.26
CA ALA A 92 3.74 -13.09 -7.28
C ALA A 92 3.81 -11.76 -8.03
N ALA A 93 4.77 -10.89 -7.69
CA ALA A 93 4.84 -9.56 -8.28
C ALA A 93 5.15 -9.59 -9.78
N ALA A 94 4.42 -8.74 -10.52
CA ALA A 94 4.54 -8.58 -11.96
C ALA A 94 5.05 -7.17 -12.30
N THR A 95 6.26 -6.86 -11.84
CA THR A 95 6.92 -5.56 -12.02
C THR A 95 8.42 -5.73 -12.24
N ASP A 96 9.03 -4.81 -12.98
CA ASP A 96 10.48 -4.71 -13.15
C ASP A 96 11.15 -3.84 -12.06
N ALA A 97 10.37 -3.27 -11.15
CA ALA A 97 10.89 -2.48 -10.04
C ALA A 97 11.68 -3.36 -9.05
N PRO A 98 12.74 -2.85 -8.43
CA PRO A 98 13.38 -3.51 -7.31
C PRO A 98 12.40 -3.76 -6.16
N LEU A 99 12.40 -4.97 -5.62
CA LEU A 99 11.52 -5.39 -4.53
C LEU A 99 12.34 -5.77 -3.29
N VAL A 100 11.88 -5.32 -2.13
CA VAL A 100 12.53 -5.59 -0.84
C VAL A 100 11.50 -6.11 0.15
N ARG A 101 11.79 -7.25 0.80
CA ARG A 101 10.99 -7.73 1.91
C ARG A 101 11.38 -7.00 3.19
N ALA A 102 10.48 -6.17 3.71
CA ALA A 102 10.70 -5.43 4.96
C ALA A 102 9.37 -5.03 5.63
N ASP A 103 9.45 -4.69 6.92
CA ASP A 103 8.35 -4.10 7.68
C ASP A 103 8.29 -2.58 7.40
N ALA A 104 7.14 -2.10 6.92
CA ALA A 104 6.92 -0.67 6.69
C ALA A 104 6.95 0.18 7.96
N LEU A 105 6.89 -0.45 9.15
CA LEU A 105 7.05 0.21 10.44
C LEU A 105 8.53 0.35 10.85
N ARG A 106 9.45 -0.30 10.12
CA ARG A 106 10.89 -0.25 10.34
C ARG A 106 11.64 -0.48 9.04
N LEU A 107 11.75 0.58 8.24
CA LEU A 107 12.34 0.54 6.91
C LEU A 107 13.87 0.45 6.96
N PRO A 108 14.50 -0.41 6.14
CA PRO A 108 15.95 -0.48 5.99
C PRO A 108 16.48 0.66 5.08
N ILE A 109 15.99 1.87 5.30
CA ILE A 109 16.26 3.06 4.49
C ILE A 109 16.80 4.17 5.41
N PRO A 110 17.87 4.88 5.04
CA PRO A 110 18.38 6.02 5.80
C PRO A 110 17.36 7.17 5.91
N ASP A 111 17.59 8.07 6.88
CA ASP A 111 16.81 9.28 7.06
C ASP A 111 16.88 10.18 5.81
N SER A 112 15.79 10.83 5.46
CA SER A 112 15.71 11.83 4.39
C SER A 112 16.31 11.34 3.06
N HIS A 113 16.04 10.09 2.68
CA HIS A 113 16.70 9.43 1.55
C HIS A 113 15.86 9.40 0.28
N VAL A 114 14.54 9.45 0.38
CA VAL A 114 13.65 9.29 -0.78
C VAL A 114 12.81 10.53 -1.06
N ASP A 115 12.43 10.70 -2.32
CA ASP A 115 11.66 11.84 -2.82
C ASP A 115 10.17 11.71 -2.50
N GLY A 116 9.70 10.48 -2.43
CA GLY A 116 8.30 10.22 -2.15
C GLY A 116 8.00 8.82 -1.64
N ILE A 117 6.76 8.67 -1.22
CA ILE A 117 6.18 7.40 -0.77
C ILE A 117 4.79 7.26 -1.38
N THR A 118 4.46 6.03 -1.80
CA THR A 118 3.10 5.58 -2.04
C THR A 118 2.74 4.46 -1.07
N CYS A 119 1.46 4.39 -0.70
CA CYS A 119 0.90 3.25 0.02
C CYS A 119 -0.58 3.14 -0.36
N GLY A 120 -0.99 1.98 -0.89
CA GLY A 120 -2.34 1.77 -1.39
C GLY A 120 -3.08 0.64 -0.69
N PHE A 121 -4.29 0.92 -0.17
CA PHE A 121 -5.23 -0.06 0.40
C PHE A 121 -4.69 -0.87 1.58
N ALA A 122 -3.64 -0.38 2.27
CA ALA A 122 -2.94 -1.12 3.31
C ALA A 122 -3.02 -0.49 4.71
N LEU A 123 -3.44 0.77 4.84
CA LEU A 123 -3.40 1.48 6.13
C LEU A 123 -4.16 0.75 7.23
N ARG A 124 -5.29 0.12 6.92
CA ARG A 124 -6.10 -0.66 7.86
C ARG A 124 -5.42 -1.94 8.37
N ASN A 125 -4.38 -2.40 7.65
CA ASN A 125 -3.67 -3.64 7.98
C ASN A 125 -2.50 -3.41 8.94
N PHE A 126 -2.00 -2.17 9.04
CA PHE A 126 -0.91 -1.86 9.97
C PHE A 126 -1.36 -1.99 11.43
N LYS A 127 -0.47 -2.57 12.23
CA LYS A 127 -0.69 -2.73 13.68
C LYS A 127 -0.63 -1.41 14.44
N ASP A 128 0.18 -0.47 13.95
CA ASP A 128 0.39 0.85 14.55
C ASP A 128 0.62 1.91 13.46
N LEU A 129 -0.39 2.75 13.26
CA LEU A 129 -0.32 3.85 12.30
C LEU A 129 0.61 4.98 12.77
N ASN A 130 0.79 5.17 14.08
CA ASN A 130 1.71 6.20 14.59
C ASN A 130 3.16 5.84 14.23
N SER A 131 3.56 4.58 14.46
CA SER A 131 4.87 4.07 14.04
C SER A 131 5.05 4.16 12.53
N PHE A 132 4.01 3.84 11.74
CA PHE A 132 4.03 3.99 10.29
C PHE A 132 4.29 5.45 9.88
N PHE A 133 3.52 6.41 10.42
CA PHE A 133 3.70 7.83 10.08
C PHE A 133 5.04 8.38 10.55
N HIS A 134 5.55 7.93 11.68
CA HIS A 134 6.88 8.31 12.15
C HIS A 134 7.95 7.82 11.17
N GLU A 135 7.87 6.57 10.74
CA GLU A 135 8.85 5.95 9.86
C GLU A 135 8.86 6.58 8.47
N ILE A 136 7.70 6.82 7.87
CA ILE A 136 7.64 7.49 6.57
C ILE A 136 8.14 8.94 6.64
N SER A 137 7.90 9.64 7.77
CA SER A 137 8.45 10.98 7.99
C SER A 137 9.96 10.99 8.12
N ARG A 138 10.54 9.92 8.68
CA ARG A 138 11.99 9.77 8.82
C ARG A 138 12.69 9.59 7.48
N VAL A 139 12.15 8.73 6.61
CA VAL A 139 12.82 8.35 5.35
C VAL A 139 12.59 9.32 4.20
N VAL A 140 11.48 10.06 4.22
CA VAL A 140 11.20 11.09 3.20
C VAL A 140 12.01 12.33 3.47
N ARG A 141 12.66 12.85 2.43
CA ARG A 141 13.44 14.10 2.53
C ARG A 141 12.52 15.32 2.74
N PRO A 142 13.03 16.41 3.32
CA PRO A 142 12.28 17.66 3.40
C PRO A 142 11.76 18.11 2.02
N GLY A 143 10.46 18.41 1.94
CA GLY A 143 9.79 18.75 0.68
C GLY A 143 9.36 17.54 -0.17
N GLY A 144 9.69 16.32 0.23
CA GLY A 144 9.20 15.12 -0.43
C GLY A 144 7.69 14.95 -0.34
N ARG A 145 7.14 13.99 -1.07
CA ARG A 145 5.69 13.81 -1.26
C ARG A 145 5.22 12.46 -0.76
N ILE A 146 4.04 12.42 -0.19
CA ILE A 146 3.43 11.18 0.30
C ILE A 146 2.05 11.03 -0.33
N GLY A 147 1.82 9.91 -1.02
CA GLY A 147 0.57 9.54 -1.66
C GLY A 147 -0.06 8.33 -0.96
N LEU A 148 -1.07 8.56 -0.14
CA LEU A 148 -1.83 7.50 0.52
C LEU A 148 -3.15 7.29 -0.19
N LEU A 149 -3.44 6.04 -0.56
CA LEU A 149 -4.68 5.66 -1.21
C LEU A 149 -5.41 4.63 -0.34
N GLU A 150 -6.59 4.98 0.14
CA GLU A 150 -7.42 4.10 0.96
C GLU A 150 -8.90 4.23 0.60
N VAL A 151 -9.65 3.13 0.78
CA VAL A 151 -11.09 3.12 0.58
C VAL A 151 -11.76 3.65 1.84
N GLY A 152 -12.29 4.87 1.75
CA GLY A 152 -13.07 5.48 2.84
C GLY A 152 -14.50 4.95 2.90
N GLN A 153 -15.12 5.00 4.08
CA GLN A 153 -16.56 4.75 4.20
C GLN A 153 -17.32 5.89 3.53
N PRO A 154 -18.33 5.56 2.68
CA PRO A 154 -19.13 6.59 2.05
C PRO A 154 -19.86 7.43 3.11
N SER A 155 -19.81 8.75 2.99
CA SER A 155 -20.53 9.67 3.86
C SER A 155 -22.05 9.66 3.62
N HIS A 156 -22.50 9.26 2.41
CA HIS A 156 -23.90 9.24 2.05
C HIS A 156 -24.62 7.98 2.55
N PRO A 157 -25.79 8.09 3.24
CA PRO A 157 -26.48 6.96 3.88
C PRO A 157 -26.84 5.80 2.94
N LEU A 158 -27.28 6.09 1.70
CA LEU A 158 -27.61 5.09 0.68
C LEU A 158 -26.40 4.28 0.22
N LEU A 159 -25.21 4.93 0.11
CA LEU A 159 -23.96 4.26 -0.25
C LEU A 159 -23.41 3.44 0.92
N ARG A 160 -23.64 3.87 2.17
CA ARG A 160 -23.32 3.08 3.38
C ARG A 160 -24.12 1.79 3.47
N TRP A 161 -25.37 1.80 3.03
CA TRP A 161 -26.20 0.59 3.01
C TRP A 161 -25.64 -0.44 2.01
N GLY A 162 -25.27 -0.01 0.81
CA GLY A 162 -24.59 -0.87 -0.17
C GLY A 162 -23.25 -1.41 0.31
N HIS A 163 -22.51 -0.65 1.11
CA HIS A 163 -21.21 -1.07 1.67
C HIS A 163 -21.33 -2.08 2.84
N ARG A 164 -22.51 -2.21 3.47
CA ARG A 164 -22.80 -3.23 4.50
C ARG A 164 -23.16 -4.60 3.94
N VAL A 165 -23.48 -4.66 2.66
CA VAL A 165 -23.88 -5.89 1.95
C VAL A 165 -22.69 -6.53 1.21
N TYR A 166 -21.54 -5.87 1.21
CA TYR A 166 -20.25 -6.33 0.76
C TYR A 166 -19.36 -6.69 1.96
#